data_38a0f01198ee58593bb3f0b64e5c05f9
#
_entry.id   38a0f01198ee58593bb3f0b64e5c05f9
#
_cell.length_a   1.000
_cell.length_b   1.000
_cell.length_c   1.000
_cell.angle_alpha   90.00
_cell.angle_beta   90.00
_cell.angle_gamma   90.00
#
_symmetry.space_group_name_H-M   'P 1'
#
loop_
_entity.id
_entity.type
_entity.pdbx_description
1 polymer ?
#
loop_
_entity_poly.entity_id
_entity_poly.type
_entity_poly.pdbx_seq_one_letter_code
_entity_poly.pdbx_strand_id
1 'polypeptide(L)'
;MYASYFAPWGRKRMYILGQQISERYLSPLDRLIGVIGGPGAGKSSLIKGMFPGLELTNDDEGVNVRPLPLLKNIDKGFFSSHTYHMDVRFEMAFTQLHTLAEAVSKALEHGKRVIVEHFDLLYPALNINADVLLGVGGEVIVVRPNVFGPFPQEIKDVVTKTLKYRKMAHTAEDLTARILLREYGAILPFEHRDVHHGFVLEYPVDMDVDLAEVEKKVKRMIDEGLPVFYSDEDHICIGDDTWLCTGPRTHVKNTEEIENFRLLHEYKLDEKSKSYLIIGLVGTPSDNNLDGFAGVSYAASL
;
A
#
# COMPACT_ATOMS: atom_id res chain seq x y z
N MET A 1 15.14 -14.97 4.68
CA MET A 1 13.90 -15.22 3.93
C MET A 1 13.43 -13.89 3.37
N TYR A 2 12.99 -13.89 2.13
CA TYR A 2 12.48 -12.71 1.44
C TYR A 2 11.26 -13.11 0.60
N ALA A 3 10.18 -12.34 0.70
CA ALA A 3 9.01 -12.48 -0.15
C ALA A 3 8.50 -11.09 -0.54
N SER A 4 7.98 -10.97 -1.74
CA SER A 4 7.38 -9.74 -2.25
C SER A 4 6.03 -10.06 -2.90
N TYR A 5 5.05 -9.22 -2.61
CA TYR A 5 3.69 -9.30 -3.13
C TYR A 5 3.33 -7.94 -3.73
N PHE A 6 2.54 -7.90 -4.78
CA PHE A 6 1.89 -6.66 -5.15
C PHE A 6 1.05 -6.15 -3.98
N ALA A 7 1.17 -4.87 -3.65
CA ALA A 7 0.33 -4.27 -2.64
C ALA A 7 -1.07 -4.02 -3.22
N PRO A 8 -2.08 -4.78 -2.81
CA PRO A 8 -3.43 -4.64 -3.38
C PRO A 8 -4.03 -3.29 -3.00
N TRP A 9 -4.88 -2.74 -3.88
CA TRP A 9 -5.67 -1.59 -3.54
C TRP A 9 -6.90 -2.03 -2.73
N GLY A 10 -7.34 -1.16 -1.84
CA GLY A 10 -8.46 -1.42 -0.97
C GLY A 10 -8.12 -2.13 0.35
N ARG A 11 -8.82 -1.71 1.40
CA ARG A 11 -8.58 -2.17 2.77
C ARG A 11 -8.81 -3.67 2.95
N LYS A 12 -9.89 -4.20 2.36
CA LYS A 12 -10.27 -5.61 2.48
C LYS A 12 -9.20 -6.54 1.90
N ARG A 13 -8.69 -6.23 0.71
CA ARG A 13 -7.65 -7.03 0.04
C ARG A 13 -6.32 -6.96 0.80
N MET A 14 -5.96 -5.78 1.33
CA MET A 14 -4.77 -5.61 2.17
C MET A 14 -4.89 -6.39 3.49
N TYR A 15 -6.07 -6.41 4.11
CA TYR A 15 -6.37 -7.22 5.29
C TYR A 15 -6.18 -8.72 5.01
N ILE A 16 -6.73 -9.22 3.90
CA ILE A 16 -6.58 -10.63 3.49
C ILE A 16 -5.10 -10.97 3.24
N LEU A 17 -4.35 -10.08 2.60
CA LEU A 17 -2.91 -10.27 2.42
C LEU A 17 -2.19 -10.34 3.78
N GLY A 18 -2.59 -9.52 4.74
CA GLY A 18 -2.06 -9.57 6.11
C GLY A 18 -2.28 -10.93 6.77
N GLN A 19 -3.47 -11.52 6.64
CA GLN A 19 -3.75 -12.88 7.14
C GLN A 19 -2.82 -13.91 6.50
N GLN A 20 -2.67 -13.89 5.17
CA GLN A 20 -1.79 -14.81 4.45
C GLN A 20 -0.32 -14.66 4.85
N ILE A 21 0.14 -13.43 5.09
CA ILE A 21 1.50 -13.16 5.56
C ILE A 21 1.71 -13.73 6.96
N SER A 22 0.76 -13.54 7.87
CA SER A 22 0.90 -14.06 9.24
C SER A 22 0.94 -15.58 9.26
N GLU A 23 0.08 -16.25 8.50
CA GLU A 23 0.04 -17.71 8.42
C GLU A 23 1.33 -18.31 7.85
N ARG A 24 1.94 -17.65 6.87
CA ARG A 24 3.11 -18.20 6.14
C ARG A 24 4.45 -17.83 6.76
N TYR A 25 4.56 -16.66 7.35
CA TYR A 25 5.87 -16.10 7.68
C TYR A 25 6.07 -15.75 9.15
N LEU A 26 5.01 -15.64 9.96
CA LEU A 26 5.19 -15.37 11.39
C LEU A 26 5.41 -16.65 12.18
N SER A 27 6.33 -16.55 13.12
CA SER A 27 6.59 -17.55 14.14
C SER A 27 6.05 -17.09 15.50
N PRO A 28 5.62 -17.99 16.39
CA PRO A 28 5.32 -17.64 17.78
C PRO A 28 6.51 -17.01 18.52
N LEU A 29 7.71 -17.23 18.02
CA LEU A 29 8.96 -16.69 18.61
C LEU A 29 9.28 -15.27 18.15
N ASP A 30 8.62 -14.76 17.09
CA ASP A 30 8.83 -13.39 16.62
C ASP A 30 8.27 -12.40 17.64
N ARG A 31 9.14 -11.59 18.20
CA ARG A 31 8.81 -10.63 19.25
C ARG A 31 8.78 -9.19 18.75
N LEU A 32 9.68 -8.85 17.85
CA LEU A 32 9.76 -7.50 17.27
C LEU A 32 9.42 -7.56 15.80
N ILE A 33 8.32 -6.89 15.43
CA ILE A 33 7.86 -6.80 14.05
C ILE A 33 7.89 -5.32 13.64
N GLY A 34 8.78 -5.00 12.71
CA GLY A 34 8.93 -3.66 12.16
C GLY A 34 8.10 -3.48 10.89
N VAL A 35 7.31 -2.42 10.83
CA VAL A 35 6.50 -2.07 9.66
C VAL A 35 6.94 -0.71 9.14
N ILE A 36 7.28 -0.65 7.85
CA ILE A 36 7.83 0.51 7.18
C ILE A 36 6.98 0.84 5.96
N GLY A 37 6.63 2.09 5.79
CA GLY A 37 5.84 2.55 4.64
C GLY A 37 5.30 3.95 4.84
N GLY A 38 5.03 4.63 3.73
CA GLY A 38 4.50 5.99 3.73
C GLY A 38 3.03 6.09 4.22
N PRO A 39 2.53 7.31 4.40
CA PRO A 39 1.12 7.53 4.68
C PRO A 39 0.23 7.00 3.54
N GLY A 40 -0.89 6.38 3.89
CA GLY A 40 -1.82 5.82 2.92
C GLY A 40 -1.36 4.51 2.25
N ALA A 41 -0.20 3.94 2.63
CA ALA A 41 0.30 2.69 2.04
C ALA A 41 -0.52 1.44 2.42
N GLY A 42 -1.38 1.52 3.45
CA GLY A 42 -2.21 0.40 3.91
C GLY A 42 -1.61 -0.40 5.07
N LYS A 43 -0.64 0.15 5.80
CA LYS A 43 0.03 -0.50 6.95
C LYS A 43 -0.97 -0.99 8.00
N SER A 44 -1.88 -0.11 8.45
CA SER A 44 -2.86 -0.44 9.50
C SER A 44 -3.79 -1.58 9.08
N SER A 45 -4.25 -1.59 7.81
CA SER A 45 -5.06 -2.69 7.28
C SER A 45 -4.28 -4.01 7.23
N LEU A 46 -3.00 -3.96 6.84
CA LEU A 46 -2.11 -5.12 6.84
C LEU A 46 -1.93 -5.67 8.26
N ILE A 47 -1.64 -4.80 9.23
CA ILE A 47 -1.45 -5.19 10.65
C ILE A 47 -2.74 -5.78 11.22
N LYS A 48 -3.90 -5.17 10.97
CA LYS A 48 -5.21 -5.71 11.40
C LYS A 48 -5.46 -7.11 10.83
N GLY A 49 -5.05 -7.36 9.58
CA GLY A 49 -5.11 -8.68 8.96
C GLY A 49 -4.16 -9.69 9.61
N MET A 50 -2.92 -9.29 9.90
CA MET A 50 -1.92 -10.14 10.54
C MET A 50 -2.26 -10.49 11.99
N PHE A 51 -2.90 -9.59 12.70
CA PHE A 51 -3.25 -9.71 14.12
C PHE A 51 -4.71 -9.33 14.37
N PRO A 52 -5.66 -10.19 13.97
CA PRO A 52 -7.08 -9.93 14.20
C PRO A 52 -7.38 -9.69 15.67
N GLY A 53 -8.08 -8.60 15.98
CA GLY A 53 -8.40 -8.20 17.36
C GLY A 53 -7.31 -7.39 18.07
N LEU A 54 -6.17 -7.11 17.43
CA LEU A 54 -5.20 -6.15 17.97
C LEU A 54 -5.75 -4.73 17.84
N GLU A 55 -5.83 -4.03 18.96
CA GLU A 55 -6.16 -2.60 18.98
C GLU A 55 -4.94 -1.78 18.54
N LEU A 56 -5.08 -1.03 17.46
CA LEU A 56 -4.05 -0.11 17.02
C LEU A 56 -4.10 1.17 17.86
N THR A 57 -2.94 1.67 18.27
CA THR A 57 -2.83 2.85 19.12
C THR A 57 -3.05 4.16 18.38
N ASN A 58 -2.86 4.14 17.10
CA ASN A 58 -3.21 5.20 16.17
C ASN A 58 -3.61 4.54 14.86
N ASP A 59 -4.85 4.70 14.45
CA ASP A 59 -5.29 4.22 13.16
C ASP A 59 -5.96 5.34 12.34
N ASP A 60 -6.14 5.07 11.09
CA ASP A 60 -6.73 6.03 10.16
C ASP A 60 -8.20 6.31 10.42
N GLU A 61 -8.86 5.53 11.28
CA GLU A 61 -10.26 5.69 11.70
C GLU A 61 -10.40 6.65 12.90
N GLY A 62 -9.29 7.28 13.30
CA GLY A 62 -9.27 8.31 14.34
C GLY A 62 -9.24 7.78 15.77
N VAL A 63 -9.03 6.49 15.97
CA VAL A 63 -8.88 5.92 17.30
C VAL A 63 -7.47 6.19 17.82
N ASN A 64 -7.39 6.96 18.91
CA ASN A 64 -6.14 7.29 19.58
C ASN A 64 -6.18 6.76 21.01
N VAL A 65 -5.42 5.71 21.30
CA VAL A 65 -5.35 5.13 22.63
C VAL A 65 -4.28 5.84 23.45
N ARG A 66 -4.71 6.63 24.43
CA ARG A 66 -3.83 7.42 25.29
C ARG A 66 -4.06 7.15 26.78
N PRO A 67 -2.99 7.11 27.60
CA PRO A 67 -1.57 7.00 27.21
C PRO A 67 -1.27 5.68 26.51
N LEU A 68 -0.18 5.64 25.73
CA LEU A 68 0.26 4.44 25.00
C LEU A 68 0.24 3.22 25.95
N PRO A 69 -0.51 2.15 25.63
CA PRO A 69 -0.66 1.00 26.53
C PRO A 69 0.68 0.39 26.98
N LEU A 70 1.66 0.38 26.09
CA LEU A 70 3.01 -0.09 26.39
C LEU A 70 3.66 0.73 27.51
N LEU A 71 3.67 2.07 27.40
CA LEU A 71 4.23 2.95 28.43
C LEU A 71 3.49 2.83 29.76
N LYS A 72 2.15 2.82 29.70
CA LYS A 72 1.30 2.65 30.90
C LYS A 72 1.59 1.35 31.66
N ASN A 73 1.90 0.28 30.93
CA ASN A 73 2.22 -1.01 31.56
C ASN A 73 3.62 -1.01 32.19
N ILE A 74 4.59 -0.34 31.59
CA ILE A 74 5.93 -0.18 32.14
C ILE A 74 5.88 0.59 33.47
N ASP A 75 5.16 1.70 33.51
CA ASP A 75 4.98 2.49 34.71
C ASP A 75 4.35 1.71 35.86
N LYS A 76 3.48 0.74 35.53
CA LYS A 76 2.85 -0.16 36.48
C LYS A 76 3.69 -1.39 36.85
N GLY A 77 4.81 -1.61 36.15
CA GLY A 77 5.64 -2.80 36.31
C GLY A 77 4.95 -4.11 35.89
N PHE A 78 3.90 -4.04 35.08
CA PHE A 78 3.12 -5.20 34.65
C PHE A 78 2.60 -5.07 33.22
N PHE A 79 2.90 -6.08 32.39
CA PHE A 79 2.46 -6.14 30.99
C PHE A 79 1.15 -6.94 30.86
N SER A 80 0.04 -6.26 30.65
CA SER A 80 -1.31 -6.86 30.59
C SER A 80 -1.57 -7.61 29.26
N SER A 81 -0.93 -7.21 28.18
CA SER A 81 -1.13 -7.80 26.84
C SER A 81 0.04 -8.68 26.43
N HIS A 82 -0.20 -9.64 25.54
CA HIS A 82 0.85 -10.41 24.89
C HIS A 82 1.48 -9.67 23.72
N THR A 83 0.69 -8.85 23.02
CA THR A 83 1.08 -8.11 21.84
C THR A 83 0.72 -6.64 22.02
N TYR A 84 1.63 -5.76 21.66
CA TYR A 84 1.46 -4.31 21.68
C TYR A 84 1.66 -3.75 20.27
N HIS A 85 0.93 -2.68 19.97
CA HIS A 85 1.12 -1.88 18.78
C HIS A 85 1.65 -0.50 19.16
N MET A 86 2.52 0.06 18.32
CA MET A 86 3.03 1.41 18.46
C MET A 86 3.27 2.04 17.09
N ASP A 87 2.70 3.20 16.84
CA ASP A 87 3.08 4.08 15.73
C ASP A 87 4.11 5.10 16.23
N VAL A 88 5.38 4.89 15.88
CA VAL A 88 6.49 5.75 16.32
C VAL A 88 6.31 7.19 15.87
N ARG A 89 5.90 7.40 14.63
CA ARG A 89 5.73 8.75 14.06
C ARG A 89 4.68 9.54 14.83
N PHE A 90 3.59 8.90 15.21
CA PHE A 90 2.54 9.52 16.01
C PHE A 90 3.02 9.75 17.46
N GLU A 91 3.65 8.76 18.08
CA GLU A 91 4.09 8.82 19.47
C GLU A 91 5.19 9.86 19.71
N MET A 92 6.05 10.13 18.73
CA MET A 92 7.09 11.16 18.81
C MET A 92 6.53 12.59 19.03
N ALA A 93 5.25 12.83 18.75
CA ALA A 93 4.59 14.09 19.09
C ALA A 93 4.40 14.28 20.61
N PHE A 94 4.52 13.23 21.41
CA PHE A 94 4.19 13.24 22.85
C PHE A 94 5.31 12.67 23.73
N THR A 95 6.19 11.84 23.17
CA THR A 95 7.20 11.09 23.91
C THR A 95 8.53 11.12 23.17
N GLN A 96 9.62 11.18 23.90
CA GLN A 96 10.96 11.17 23.31
C GLN A 96 11.29 9.79 22.74
N LEU A 97 12.03 9.76 21.63
CA LEU A 97 12.33 8.54 20.89
C LEU A 97 13.09 7.49 21.75
N HIS A 98 14.01 7.93 22.60
CA HIS A 98 14.75 7.02 23.49
C HIS A 98 13.84 6.35 24.53
N THR A 99 12.80 7.05 25.02
CA THR A 99 11.80 6.48 25.94
C THR A 99 10.98 5.40 25.24
N LEU A 100 10.62 5.63 23.97
CA LEU A 100 9.94 4.61 23.17
C LEU A 100 10.82 3.39 22.92
N ALA A 101 12.10 3.59 22.61
CA ALA A 101 13.06 2.51 22.42
C ALA A 101 13.26 1.68 23.71
N GLU A 102 13.42 2.34 24.86
CA GLU A 102 13.51 1.68 26.16
C GLU A 102 12.25 0.87 26.49
N ALA A 103 11.08 1.42 26.16
CA ALA A 103 9.81 0.74 26.35
C ALA A 103 9.69 -0.55 25.52
N VAL A 104 10.12 -0.50 24.26
CA VAL A 104 10.18 -1.69 23.40
C VAL A 104 11.15 -2.71 23.97
N SER A 105 12.38 -2.31 24.35
CA SER A 105 13.38 -3.20 24.94
C SER A 105 12.85 -3.93 26.17
N LYS A 106 12.24 -3.21 27.12
CA LYS A 106 11.63 -3.80 28.31
C LYS A 106 10.53 -4.80 28.00
N ALA A 107 9.68 -4.50 27.01
CA ALA A 107 8.63 -5.42 26.59
C ALA A 107 9.21 -6.72 26.02
N LEU A 108 10.24 -6.61 25.17
CA LEU A 108 10.94 -7.76 24.60
C LEU A 108 11.60 -8.63 25.68
N GLU A 109 12.26 -8.03 26.67
CA GLU A 109 12.84 -8.73 27.84
C GLU A 109 11.80 -9.53 28.63
N HIS A 110 10.56 -9.03 28.68
CA HIS A 110 9.42 -9.71 29.30
C HIS A 110 8.69 -10.68 28.34
N GLY A 111 9.30 -11.01 27.20
CA GLY A 111 8.77 -11.97 26.25
C GLY A 111 7.51 -11.49 25.52
N LYS A 112 7.27 -10.18 25.50
CA LYS A 112 6.10 -9.60 24.80
C LYS A 112 6.42 -9.39 23.32
N ARG A 113 5.36 -9.37 22.48
CA ARG A 113 5.47 -9.01 21.08
C ARG A 113 5.16 -7.52 20.92
N VAL A 114 5.96 -6.83 20.12
CA VAL A 114 5.72 -5.42 19.78
C VAL A 114 5.72 -5.27 18.27
N ILE A 115 4.65 -4.68 17.75
CA ILE A 115 4.52 -4.30 16.35
C ILE A 115 4.75 -2.80 16.27
N VAL A 116 5.75 -2.38 15.49
CA VAL A 116 6.21 -1.01 15.45
C VAL A 116 6.03 -0.46 14.03
N GLU A 117 5.07 0.45 13.84
CA GLU A 117 4.96 1.23 12.62
C GLU A 117 6.02 2.33 12.59
N HIS A 118 6.52 2.64 11.39
CA HIS A 118 7.65 3.54 11.17
C HIS A 118 8.92 3.09 11.91
N PHE A 119 9.18 1.79 11.85
CA PHE A 119 10.31 1.17 12.55
C PHE A 119 11.67 1.76 12.16
N ASP A 120 11.80 2.27 10.93
CA ASP A 120 12.97 3.02 10.45
C ASP A 120 13.34 4.21 11.33
N LEU A 121 12.35 4.85 11.98
CA LEU A 121 12.59 5.96 12.93
C LEU A 121 13.09 5.46 14.30
N LEU A 122 12.59 4.32 14.77
CA LEU A 122 12.96 3.76 16.08
C LEU A 122 14.30 3.04 16.06
N TYR A 123 14.63 2.39 14.95
CA TYR A 123 15.79 1.52 14.82
C TYR A 123 17.11 2.16 15.30
N PRO A 124 17.45 3.43 14.96
CA PRO A 124 18.69 4.04 15.44
C PRO A 124 18.81 4.17 16.96
N ALA A 125 17.68 4.33 17.66
CA ALA A 125 17.64 4.44 19.12
C ALA A 125 17.58 3.06 19.79
N LEU A 126 16.89 2.10 19.16
CA LEU A 126 16.73 0.74 19.67
C LEU A 126 17.98 -0.11 19.45
N ASN A 127 18.70 0.11 18.36
CA ASN A 127 19.93 -0.57 17.95
C ASN A 127 19.82 -2.11 17.85
N ILE A 128 18.61 -2.63 17.71
CA ILE A 128 18.30 -4.02 17.39
C ILE A 128 17.35 -4.06 16.19
N ASN A 129 17.62 -4.97 15.23
CA ASN A 129 16.75 -5.14 14.10
C ASN A 129 15.51 -5.99 14.48
N ALA A 130 14.44 -5.88 13.71
CA ALA A 130 13.24 -6.67 13.94
C ALA A 130 13.45 -8.15 13.56
N ASP A 131 12.69 -9.04 14.18
CA ASP A 131 12.63 -10.46 13.77
C ASP A 131 12.02 -10.59 12.38
N VAL A 132 11.04 -9.72 12.08
CA VAL A 132 10.41 -9.59 10.78
C VAL A 132 10.27 -8.11 10.43
N LEU A 133 10.76 -7.73 9.25
CA LEU A 133 10.51 -6.42 8.64
C LEU A 133 9.47 -6.55 7.54
N LEU A 134 8.50 -5.65 7.58
CA LEU A 134 7.47 -5.48 6.58
C LEU A 134 7.63 -4.11 5.91
N GLY A 135 7.84 -4.11 4.61
CA GLY A 135 7.83 -2.90 3.80
C GLY A 135 6.51 -2.80 3.03
N VAL A 136 5.84 -1.64 3.10
CA VAL A 136 4.57 -1.42 2.40
C VAL A 136 4.69 -0.21 1.48
N GLY A 137 4.76 -0.47 0.19
CA GLY A 137 4.89 0.50 -0.89
C GLY A 137 4.00 0.16 -2.07
N GLY A 138 4.55 0.10 -3.25
CA GLY A 138 3.95 -0.54 -4.42
C GLY A 138 3.89 -2.05 -4.29
N GLU A 139 4.81 -2.60 -3.49
CA GLU A 139 4.81 -3.98 -3.03
C GLU A 139 4.62 -4.06 -1.51
N VAL A 140 4.23 -5.23 -1.03
CA VAL A 140 4.40 -5.64 0.37
C VAL A 140 5.60 -6.59 0.42
N ILE A 141 6.65 -6.14 1.08
CA ILE A 141 7.91 -6.87 1.24
C ILE A 141 7.92 -7.51 2.63
N VAL A 142 8.23 -8.80 2.71
CA VAL A 142 8.38 -9.54 3.97
C VAL A 142 9.79 -10.06 4.06
N VAL A 143 10.53 -9.64 5.08
CA VAL A 143 11.94 -10.02 5.26
C VAL A 143 12.22 -10.46 6.70
N ARG A 144 13.05 -11.48 6.85
CA ARG A 144 13.74 -11.78 8.12
C ARG A 144 15.17 -11.30 8.01
N PRO A 145 15.50 -10.14 8.60
CA PRO A 145 16.85 -9.60 8.54
C PRO A 145 17.84 -10.49 9.32
N ASN A 146 19.10 -10.32 9.00
CA ASN A 146 20.22 -10.91 9.75
C ASN A 146 21.27 -9.83 10.03
N VAL A 147 22.45 -10.20 10.46
CA VAL A 147 23.55 -9.26 10.78
C VAL A 147 24.03 -8.44 9.57
N PHE A 148 23.74 -8.87 8.37
CA PHE A 148 24.09 -8.19 7.11
C PHE A 148 22.92 -7.40 6.52
N GLY A 149 21.79 -7.31 7.21
CA GLY A 149 20.57 -6.66 6.72
C GLY A 149 19.50 -7.64 6.17
N PRO A 150 18.53 -7.12 5.40
CA PRO A 150 18.41 -5.69 5.11
C PRO A 150 18.11 -4.87 6.36
N PHE A 151 18.62 -3.62 6.34
CA PHE A 151 18.35 -2.66 7.40
C PHE A 151 17.06 -1.87 7.10
N PRO A 152 16.39 -1.31 8.14
CA PRO A 152 15.13 -0.58 7.96
C PRO A 152 15.19 0.53 6.91
N GLN A 153 16.32 1.23 6.80
CA GLN A 153 16.47 2.30 5.80
C GLN A 153 16.44 1.77 4.36
N GLU A 154 17.05 0.60 4.10
CA GLU A 154 17.03 -0.02 2.76
C GLU A 154 15.61 -0.38 2.33
N ILE A 155 14.81 -0.93 3.26
CA ILE A 155 13.40 -1.21 3.02
C ILE A 155 12.62 0.08 2.78
N LYS A 156 12.88 1.14 3.57
CA LYS A 156 12.23 2.45 3.41
C LYS A 156 12.49 3.04 2.03
N ASP A 157 13.71 2.99 1.55
CA ASP A 157 14.10 3.56 0.25
C ASP A 157 13.33 2.87 -0.88
N VAL A 158 13.21 1.54 -0.84
CA VAL A 158 12.42 0.78 -1.82
C VAL A 158 10.95 1.16 -1.77
N VAL A 159 10.31 1.06 -0.59
CA VAL A 159 8.86 1.26 -0.50
C VAL A 159 8.44 2.72 -0.70
N THR A 160 9.32 3.68 -0.41
CA THR A 160 9.05 5.10 -0.69
C THR A 160 9.01 5.36 -2.19
N LYS A 161 9.97 4.78 -2.91
CA LYS A 161 10.05 4.90 -4.36
C LYS A 161 8.86 4.24 -5.06
N THR A 162 8.51 3.03 -4.66
CA THR A 162 7.46 2.25 -5.31
C THR A 162 6.05 2.73 -4.95
N LEU A 163 5.84 3.28 -3.75
CA LEU A 163 4.56 3.87 -3.34
C LEU A 163 4.15 5.04 -4.23
N LYS A 164 5.09 5.83 -4.73
CA LYS A 164 4.81 6.92 -5.68
C LYS A 164 4.09 6.37 -6.92
N TYR A 165 4.64 5.34 -7.54
CA TYR A 165 4.06 4.74 -8.74
C TYR A 165 2.69 4.12 -8.48
N ARG A 166 2.52 3.46 -7.33
CA ARG A 166 1.23 2.91 -6.93
C ARG A 166 0.14 3.99 -6.82
N LYS A 167 0.46 5.13 -6.20
CA LYS A 167 -0.47 6.26 -6.11
C LYS A 167 -0.81 6.86 -7.46
N MET A 168 0.19 7.02 -8.32
CA MET A 168 -0.03 7.51 -9.69
C MET A 168 -0.92 6.57 -10.49
N ALA A 169 -0.65 5.26 -10.43
CA ALA A 169 -1.43 4.25 -11.14
C ALA A 169 -2.89 4.22 -10.68
N HIS A 170 -3.14 4.22 -9.38
CA HIS A 170 -4.50 4.20 -8.82
C HIS A 170 -5.29 5.45 -9.22
N THR A 171 -4.67 6.63 -9.17
CA THR A 171 -5.35 7.86 -9.62
C THR A 171 -5.62 7.84 -11.13
N ALA A 172 -4.66 7.41 -11.94
CA ALA A 172 -4.83 7.30 -13.39
C ALA A 172 -5.91 6.27 -13.77
N GLU A 173 -6.04 5.19 -13.02
CA GLU A 173 -7.12 4.20 -13.16
C GLU A 173 -8.49 4.83 -12.92
N ASP A 174 -8.67 5.54 -11.80
CA ASP A 174 -9.94 6.20 -11.48
C ASP A 174 -10.32 7.26 -12.53
N LEU A 175 -9.35 8.04 -13.03
CA LEU A 175 -9.58 8.97 -14.13
C LEU A 175 -10.03 8.25 -15.42
N THR A 176 -9.37 7.14 -15.75
CA THR A 176 -9.69 6.35 -16.94
C THR A 176 -11.08 5.71 -16.83
N ALA A 177 -11.35 5.04 -15.71
CA ALA A 177 -12.64 4.40 -15.43
C ALA A 177 -13.79 5.41 -15.48
N ARG A 178 -13.57 6.61 -14.96
CA ARG A 178 -14.55 7.70 -14.98
C ARG A 178 -14.88 8.17 -16.40
N ILE A 179 -13.91 8.35 -17.28
CA ILE A 179 -14.13 8.71 -18.68
C ILE A 179 -14.92 7.61 -19.38
N LEU A 180 -14.49 6.35 -19.19
CA LEU A 180 -15.16 5.19 -19.79
C LEU A 180 -16.63 5.10 -19.34
N LEU A 181 -16.91 5.30 -18.06
CA LEU A 181 -18.27 5.27 -17.54
C LEU A 181 -19.14 6.41 -18.08
N ARG A 182 -18.65 7.65 -18.06
CA ARG A 182 -19.45 8.84 -18.38
C ARG A 182 -19.69 9.04 -19.85
N GLU A 183 -18.67 8.75 -20.67
CA GLU A 183 -18.73 9.08 -22.07
C GLU A 183 -19.04 7.89 -22.97
N TYR A 184 -18.68 6.69 -22.53
CA TYR A 184 -18.87 5.48 -23.32
C TYR A 184 -19.89 4.51 -22.69
N GLY A 185 -20.48 4.88 -21.53
CA GLY A 185 -21.49 4.05 -20.89
C GLY A 185 -20.98 2.71 -20.41
N ALA A 186 -19.69 2.64 -20.04
CA ALA A 186 -19.07 1.42 -19.56
C ALA A 186 -19.88 0.81 -18.42
N ILE A 187 -20.32 -0.43 -18.62
CA ILE A 187 -21.14 -1.13 -17.64
C ILE A 187 -20.25 -1.57 -16.48
N LEU A 188 -20.55 -1.14 -15.28
CA LEU A 188 -20.01 -1.73 -14.06
C LEU A 188 -20.73 -3.06 -13.79
N PRO A 189 -20.05 -4.10 -13.27
CA PRO A 189 -18.72 -4.11 -12.71
C PRO A 189 -17.66 -4.55 -13.71
N PHE A 190 -16.54 -3.88 -13.71
CA PHE A 190 -15.29 -4.36 -14.27
C PHE A 190 -14.37 -4.79 -13.13
N GLU A 191 -13.49 -5.75 -13.37
CA GLU A 191 -12.48 -6.14 -12.40
C GLU A 191 -11.21 -5.32 -12.57
N HIS A 192 -10.59 -5.00 -11.43
CA HIS A 192 -9.31 -4.31 -11.39
C HIS A 192 -8.21 -5.31 -11.11
N ARG A 193 -7.14 -5.27 -11.89
CA ARG A 193 -5.93 -6.05 -11.62
C ARG A 193 -4.75 -5.14 -11.37
N ASP A 194 -4.01 -5.45 -10.31
CA ASP A 194 -2.81 -4.70 -9.95
C ASP A 194 -1.63 -5.13 -10.82
N VAL A 195 -0.94 -4.18 -11.42
CA VAL A 195 0.29 -4.42 -12.17
C VAL A 195 1.36 -3.42 -11.76
N HIS A 196 2.62 -3.79 -12.02
CA HIS A 196 3.74 -2.95 -11.67
C HIS A 196 3.72 -1.65 -12.49
N HIS A 197 3.72 -0.49 -11.84
CA HIS A 197 3.67 0.84 -12.45
C HIS A 197 2.48 1.05 -13.41
N GLY A 198 1.33 0.45 -13.10
CA GLY A 198 0.16 0.58 -13.94
C GLY A 198 -1.09 -0.05 -13.34
N PHE A 199 -2.11 -0.17 -14.19
CA PHE A 199 -3.38 -0.80 -13.84
C PHE A 199 -3.95 -1.56 -15.04
N VAL A 200 -4.88 -2.47 -14.77
CA VAL A 200 -5.67 -3.16 -15.76
C VAL A 200 -7.14 -3.06 -15.39
N LEU A 201 -7.95 -2.58 -16.33
CA LEU A 201 -9.40 -2.67 -16.25
C LEU A 201 -9.88 -3.83 -17.11
N GLU A 202 -10.64 -4.75 -16.53
CA GLU A 202 -11.10 -5.96 -17.18
C GLU A 202 -12.62 -5.87 -17.45
N TYR A 203 -13.01 -5.95 -18.71
CA TYR A 203 -14.40 -5.86 -19.16
C TYR A 203 -14.85 -7.17 -19.78
N PRO A 204 -16.09 -7.64 -19.51
CA PRO A 204 -16.61 -8.88 -20.05
C PRO A 204 -16.99 -8.78 -21.54
N VAL A 205 -17.05 -7.59 -22.09
CA VAL A 205 -17.46 -7.31 -23.48
C VAL A 205 -16.51 -6.34 -24.16
N ASP A 206 -16.39 -6.43 -25.46
CA ASP A 206 -15.73 -5.40 -26.27
C ASP A 206 -16.57 -4.11 -26.24
N MET A 207 -15.93 -3.01 -25.88
CA MET A 207 -16.63 -1.74 -25.70
C MET A 207 -16.54 -0.82 -26.93
N ASP A 208 -15.78 -1.22 -27.96
CA ASP A 208 -15.56 -0.43 -29.20
C ASP A 208 -15.19 1.05 -28.88
N VAL A 209 -14.23 1.23 -27.96
CA VAL A 209 -13.78 2.56 -27.51
C VAL A 209 -12.43 2.89 -28.11
N ASP A 210 -12.28 4.11 -28.63
CA ASP A 210 -10.99 4.64 -29.07
C ASP A 210 -10.09 4.97 -27.84
N LEU A 211 -9.19 4.03 -27.52
CA LEU A 211 -8.28 4.15 -26.37
C LEU A 211 -7.29 5.32 -26.50
N ALA A 212 -6.96 5.74 -27.73
CA ALA A 212 -6.12 6.91 -27.96
C ALA A 212 -6.85 8.22 -27.57
N GLU A 213 -8.15 8.30 -27.86
CA GLU A 213 -8.95 9.45 -27.44
C GLU A 213 -9.20 9.45 -25.92
N VAL A 214 -9.38 8.27 -25.29
CA VAL A 214 -9.46 8.15 -23.83
C VAL A 214 -8.13 8.62 -23.19
N GLU A 215 -7.00 8.15 -23.68
CA GLU A 215 -5.69 8.59 -23.20
C GLU A 215 -5.53 10.10 -23.24
N LYS A 216 -5.90 10.71 -24.37
CA LYS A 216 -5.83 12.17 -24.55
C LYS A 216 -6.69 12.93 -23.55
N LYS A 217 -7.88 12.42 -23.23
CA LYS A 217 -8.76 13.02 -22.21
C LYS A 217 -8.19 12.89 -20.81
N VAL A 218 -7.65 11.72 -20.45
CA VAL A 218 -6.98 11.53 -19.15
C VAL A 218 -5.78 12.47 -19.04
N LYS A 219 -4.93 12.57 -20.07
CA LYS A 219 -3.78 13.50 -20.08
C LYS A 219 -4.22 14.95 -19.88
N ARG A 220 -5.33 15.37 -20.47
CA ARG A 220 -5.87 16.71 -20.24
C ARG A 220 -6.23 16.93 -18.77
N MET A 221 -6.91 15.95 -18.12
CA MET A 221 -7.21 16.05 -16.69
C MET A 221 -5.95 16.02 -15.80
N ILE A 222 -4.89 15.35 -16.25
CA ILE A 222 -3.60 15.39 -15.60
C ILE A 222 -2.99 16.80 -15.70
N ASP A 223 -2.97 17.37 -16.89
CA ASP A 223 -2.42 18.69 -17.16
C ASP A 223 -3.21 19.83 -16.49
N GLU A 224 -4.49 19.63 -16.20
CA GLU A 224 -5.34 20.58 -15.45
C GLU A 224 -4.94 20.71 -13.98
N GLY A 225 -4.17 19.77 -13.44
CA GLY A 225 -3.69 19.84 -12.08
C GLY A 225 -4.82 19.80 -11.04
N LEU A 226 -5.74 18.86 -11.16
CA LEU A 226 -6.91 18.75 -10.29
C LEU A 226 -6.49 18.28 -8.87
N PRO A 227 -6.98 18.91 -7.79
CA PRO A 227 -6.74 18.44 -6.44
C PRO A 227 -7.40 17.08 -6.21
N VAL A 228 -6.69 16.20 -5.49
CA VAL A 228 -7.14 14.86 -5.17
C VAL A 228 -7.09 14.64 -3.65
N PHE A 229 -8.22 14.36 -3.04
CA PHE A 229 -8.32 14.13 -1.61
C PHE A 229 -9.45 13.14 -1.28
N TYR A 230 -9.32 12.41 -0.18
CA TYR A 230 -10.40 11.56 0.31
C TYR A 230 -11.42 12.39 1.10
N SER A 231 -12.71 12.18 0.84
CA SER A 231 -13.80 12.82 1.58
C SER A 231 -14.23 12.01 2.79
N ASP A 232 -14.21 10.70 2.67
CA ASP A 232 -14.54 9.74 3.73
C ASP A 232 -13.79 8.41 3.49
N GLU A 233 -14.24 7.34 4.16
CA GLU A 233 -13.59 6.03 4.12
C GLU A 233 -13.67 5.33 2.76
N ASP A 234 -14.67 5.64 1.96
CA ASP A 234 -14.99 4.96 0.71
C ASP A 234 -15.07 5.90 -0.50
N HIS A 235 -14.79 7.20 -0.32
CA HIS A 235 -14.89 8.18 -1.39
C HIS A 235 -13.64 9.04 -1.54
N ILE A 236 -13.31 9.30 -2.80
CA ILE A 236 -12.29 10.25 -3.23
C ILE A 236 -12.93 11.40 -4.00
N CYS A 237 -12.38 12.59 -3.83
CA CYS A 237 -12.69 13.76 -4.66
C CYS A 237 -11.52 14.00 -5.62
N ILE A 238 -11.83 14.18 -6.91
CA ILE A 238 -10.88 14.61 -7.94
C ILE A 238 -11.49 15.87 -8.58
N GLY A 239 -10.89 17.03 -8.31
CA GLY A 239 -11.51 18.31 -8.58
C GLY A 239 -12.81 18.46 -7.79
N ASP A 240 -13.91 18.77 -8.47
CA ASP A 240 -15.23 18.94 -7.86
C ASP A 240 -16.08 17.65 -7.81
N ASP A 241 -15.55 16.54 -8.31
CA ASP A 241 -16.30 15.29 -8.41
C ASP A 241 -15.94 14.30 -7.31
N THR A 242 -16.97 13.77 -6.65
CA THR A 242 -16.84 12.69 -5.66
C THR A 242 -17.05 11.33 -6.32
N TRP A 243 -16.21 10.37 -5.95
CA TRP A 243 -16.12 9.06 -6.56
C TRP A 243 -15.98 7.96 -5.52
N LEU A 244 -16.68 6.85 -5.68
CA LEU A 244 -16.52 5.67 -4.84
C LEU A 244 -15.15 5.02 -5.10
N CYS A 245 -14.36 4.82 -4.07
CA CYS A 245 -13.04 4.21 -4.16
C CYS A 245 -12.77 3.33 -2.94
N THR A 246 -12.33 2.11 -3.17
CA THR A 246 -12.04 1.15 -2.08
C THR A 246 -10.72 1.45 -1.34
N GLY A 247 -9.91 2.35 -1.88
CA GLY A 247 -8.60 2.73 -1.32
C GLY A 247 -8.33 4.25 -1.37
N PRO A 248 -9.21 5.11 -0.85
CA PRO A 248 -9.20 6.57 -1.11
C PRO A 248 -7.91 7.27 -0.64
N ARG A 249 -7.14 6.66 0.25
CA ARG A 249 -5.86 7.21 0.73
C ARG A 249 -4.65 6.82 -0.13
N THR A 250 -4.83 5.96 -1.12
CA THR A 250 -3.76 5.49 -2.02
C THR A 250 -3.76 6.27 -3.33
N HIS A 251 -3.86 7.58 -3.27
CA HIS A 251 -3.86 8.49 -4.41
C HIS A 251 -2.74 9.53 -4.32
N VAL A 252 -2.41 10.15 -5.44
CA VAL A 252 -1.64 11.39 -5.49
C VAL A 252 -2.45 12.52 -4.84
N LYS A 253 -1.82 13.64 -4.54
CA LYS A 253 -2.53 14.82 -3.99
C LYS A 253 -3.05 15.75 -5.08
N ASN A 254 -2.45 15.65 -6.27
CA ASN A 254 -2.79 16.45 -7.43
C ASN A 254 -2.58 15.60 -8.68
N THR A 255 -3.45 15.72 -9.67
CA THR A 255 -3.34 14.90 -10.89
C THR A 255 -2.06 15.17 -11.67
N GLU A 256 -1.46 16.36 -11.60
CA GLU A 256 -0.16 16.69 -12.21
C GLU A 256 1.02 15.88 -11.67
N GLU A 257 0.87 15.19 -10.53
CA GLU A 257 1.87 14.28 -10.00
C GLU A 257 1.97 12.96 -10.82
N ILE A 258 1.03 12.71 -11.73
CA ILE A 258 1.02 11.52 -12.59
C ILE A 258 1.99 11.71 -13.74
N GLU A 259 3.12 11.01 -13.68
CA GLU A 259 4.18 11.10 -14.69
C GLU A 259 3.98 10.06 -15.81
N ASN A 260 4.22 10.45 -17.05
CA ASN A 260 4.29 9.56 -18.21
C ASN A 260 3.10 8.60 -18.37
N PHE A 261 1.89 9.10 -18.11
CA PHE A 261 0.69 8.31 -18.31
C PHE A 261 0.52 7.91 -19.78
N ARG A 262 0.19 6.64 -20.01
CA ARG A 262 -0.17 6.10 -21.33
C ARG A 262 -1.13 4.92 -21.20
N LEU A 263 -2.00 4.76 -22.18
CA LEU A 263 -2.78 3.54 -22.39
C LEU A 263 -2.15 2.71 -23.51
N LEU A 264 -2.27 1.40 -23.44
CA LEU A 264 -2.06 0.58 -24.63
C LEU A 264 -3.29 0.78 -25.54
N HIS A 265 -3.06 1.17 -26.81
CA HIS A 265 -4.15 1.51 -27.74
C HIS A 265 -4.83 0.28 -28.35
N GLU A 266 -4.41 -0.92 -27.97
CA GLU A 266 -5.00 -2.17 -28.37
C GLU A 266 -5.58 -2.90 -27.17
N TYR A 267 -6.82 -3.34 -27.28
CA TYR A 267 -7.37 -4.27 -26.31
C TYR A 267 -6.58 -5.57 -26.30
N LYS A 268 -6.33 -6.08 -25.12
CA LYS A 268 -5.80 -7.43 -24.96
C LYS A 268 -6.93 -8.36 -24.52
N LEU A 269 -7.11 -9.44 -25.24
CA LEU A 269 -8.06 -10.49 -24.84
C LEU A 269 -7.37 -11.47 -23.89
N ASP A 270 -7.90 -11.60 -22.68
CA ASP A 270 -7.53 -12.71 -21.80
C ASP A 270 -8.32 -13.94 -22.24
N GLU A 271 -7.66 -14.88 -22.92
CA GLU A 271 -8.30 -16.09 -23.43
C GLU A 271 -8.89 -16.97 -22.33
N LYS A 272 -8.39 -16.86 -21.12
CA LYS A 272 -8.80 -17.67 -19.99
C LYS A 272 -10.12 -17.16 -19.37
N SER A 273 -10.20 -15.88 -19.08
CA SER A 273 -11.41 -15.24 -18.57
C SER A 273 -12.39 -14.83 -19.67
N LYS A 274 -11.95 -14.80 -20.95
CA LYS A 274 -12.68 -14.28 -22.10
C LYS A 274 -13.05 -12.80 -21.98
N SER A 275 -12.24 -12.05 -21.24
CA SER A 275 -12.44 -10.62 -20.98
C SER A 275 -11.45 -9.76 -21.77
N TYR A 276 -11.87 -8.52 -22.03
CA TYR A 276 -11.07 -7.51 -22.70
C TYR A 276 -10.34 -6.66 -21.67
N LEU A 277 -9.04 -6.46 -21.87
CA LEU A 277 -8.17 -5.75 -20.95
C LEU A 277 -7.79 -4.39 -21.52
N ILE A 278 -8.05 -3.33 -20.74
CA ILE A 278 -7.52 -1.99 -20.95
C ILE A 278 -6.36 -1.82 -19.98
N ILE A 279 -5.17 -1.53 -20.51
CA ILE A 279 -3.94 -1.46 -19.73
C ILE A 279 -3.43 -0.03 -19.72
N GLY A 280 -3.30 0.55 -18.53
CA GLY A 280 -2.70 1.86 -18.30
C GLY A 280 -1.37 1.75 -17.57
N LEU A 281 -0.42 2.59 -17.95
CA LEU A 281 0.93 2.64 -17.41
C LEU A 281 1.27 4.05 -16.94
N VAL A 282 2.12 4.17 -15.91
CA VAL A 282 2.61 5.43 -15.35
C VAL A 282 4.12 5.35 -15.05
N GLY A 283 4.76 6.51 -14.90
CA GLY A 283 6.17 6.59 -14.50
C GLY A 283 7.13 6.43 -15.67
N THR A 284 8.22 5.67 -15.48
CA THR A 284 9.26 5.52 -16.51
C THR A 284 8.71 4.92 -17.79
N PRO A 285 9.05 5.49 -18.97
CA PRO A 285 8.51 5.03 -20.25
C PRO A 285 9.11 3.70 -20.75
N SER A 286 9.77 2.91 -19.90
CA SER A 286 10.35 1.64 -20.31
C SER A 286 9.24 0.61 -20.53
N ASP A 287 9.29 -0.09 -21.66
CA ASP A 287 8.38 -1.17 -22.00
C ASP A 287 8.45 -2.35 -21.03
N ASN A 288 9.49 -2.39 -20.19
CA ASN A 288 9.73 -3.36 -19.14
C ASN A 288 8.70 -3.30 -17.98
N ASN A 289 7.82 -2.32 -17.94
CA ASN A 289 6.73 -2.28 -16.97
C ASN A 289 5.74 -3.44 -17.15
N LEU A 290 5.75 -4.11 -18.30
CA LEU A 290 4.95 -5.30 -18.56
C LEU A 290 5.62 -6.60 -18.11
N ASP A 291 6.93 -6.59 -17.84
CA ASP A 291 7.67 -7.76 -17.33
C ASP A 291 7.22 -8.18 -15.90
N GLY A 292 6.46 -7.30 -15.22
CA GLY A 292 5.82 -7.61 -13.94
C GLY A 292 4.63 -8.57 -14.04
N PHE A 293 4.14 -8.89 -15.24
CA PHE A 293 3.18 -9.98 -15.44
C PHE A 293 3.92 -11.32 -15.41
N ALA A 294 4.15 -11.84 -14.22
CA ALA A 294 4.69 -13.19 -14.07
C ALA A 294 3.78 -14.19 -14.81
N GLY A 295 4.21 -14.63 -15.99
CA GLY A 295 3.54 -15.64 -16.79
C GLY A 295 2.91 -15.17 -18.10
N VAL A 296 2.95 -13.90 -18.46
CA VAL A 296 2.55 -13.44 -19.79
C VAL A 296 3.79 -13.09 -20.59
N SER A 297 4.34 -14.08 -21.28
CA SER A 297 5.34 -13.86 -22.33
C SER A 297 4.63 -13.15 -23.48
N TYR A 298 4.76 -11.83 -23.56
CA TYR A 298 4.48 -11.11 -24.79
C TYR A 298 5.65 -11.40 -25.75
N ALA A 299 5.51 -12.41 -26.55
CA ALA A 299 6.30 -12.51 -27.76
C ALA A 299 6.01 -11.21 -28.54
N ALA A 300 6.99 -10.33 -28.60
CA ALA A 300 6.96 -9.21 -29.49
C ALA A 300 6.82 -9.79 -30.91
N SER A 301 5.62 -9.79 -31.44
CA SER A 301 5.43 -9.94 -32.88
C SER A 301 5.81 -8.60 -33.48
N LEU A 302 7.00 -8.58 -34.04
CA LEU A 302 7.44 -7.64 -35.04
C LEU A 302 6.47 -7.56 -36.22
#